data_77263294093f4599a55571d0a4254cff
#
_entry.id   77263294093f4599a55571d0a4254cff
#
_cell.length_a   1.000
_cell.length_b   1.000
_cell.length_c   1.000
_cell.angle_alpha   90.00
_cell.angle_beta   90.00
_cell.angle_gamma   90.00
#
_symmetry.space_group_name_H-M   'P 1'
#
loop_
_entity.id
_entity.type
_entity.pdbx_description
1 polymer ?
#
loop_
_entity_poly.entity_id
_entity_poly.type
_entity_poly.pdbx_seq_one_letter_code
_entity_poly.pdbx_strand_id
1 'polypeptide(L)'
;PFMAGIEMIHTYSLIHDDLPALDNDELRRGLPTAHVKFGEDMAILAGDALLNYAFETAAKAFNGTSRDIQTAKALQVLARKPGIYGMIGGQTVDVETEHKEISFETLMYIHNNKTAALIEAAMMIGAILAGASKEKVLVIEKIANKVGIAFQIEDDILDVVSTSEELGKPIGSDEKNGKNTYVLFKGIKQARADAEQYTKEALQLFDKLEYQNTFLRELLLYLIRRRK
;
A
#
# COMPACT_ATOMS: atom_id res chain seq x y z
N PRO A 1 19.30 0.90 -0.53
CA PRO A 1 18.65 2.01 -1.25
C PRO A 1 17.16 1.78 -1.49
N PHE A 2 16.72 0.66 -2.07
CA PHE A 2 15.32 0.40 -2.42
C PHE A 2 14.36 0.34 -1.23
N MET A 3 14.76 -0.22 -0.10
CA MET A 3 13.93 -0.21 1.13
C MET A 3 13.62 1.22 1.56
N ALA A 4 14.64 2.09 1.59
CA ALA A 4 14.45 3.50 1.89
C ALA A 4 13.60 4.20 0.82
N GLY A 5 13.80 3.87 -0.47
CA GLY A 5 12.99 4.41 -1.56
C GLY A 5 11.49 4.09 -1.43
N ILE A 6 11.14 2.84 -1.13
CA ILE A 6 9.75 2.44 -0.88
C ILE A 6 9.15 3.20 0.32
N GLU A 7 9.90 3.33 1.42
CA GLU A 7 9.42 4.04 2.61
C GLU A 7 9.23 5.54 2.33
N MET A 8 10.13 6.17 1.56
CA MET A 8 9.95 7.56 1.15
C MET A 8 8.71 7.74 0.27
N ILE A 9 8.46 6.80 -0.66
CA ILE A 9 7.26 6.80 -1.50
C ILE A 9 6.01 6.63 -0.65
N HIS A 10 6.00 5.69 0.29
CA HIS A 10 4.89 5.53 1.23
C HIS A 10 4.69 6.78 2.08
N THR A 11 5.76 7.37 2.61
CA THR A 11 5.67 8.56 3.46
C THR A 11 5.13 9.77 2.72
N TYR A 12 5.60 10.04 1.47
CA TYR A 12 5.06 11.14 0.71
C TYR A 12 3.57 10.96 0.43
N SER A 13 3.15 9.74 0.10
CA SER A 13 1.74 9.49 -0.20
C SER A 13 0.85 9.76 1.01
N LEU A 14 1.30 9.43 2.22
CA LEU A 14 0.59 9.77 3.47
C LEU A 14 0.55 11.27 3.74
N ILE A 15 1.67 11.98 3.51
CA ILE A 15 1.73 13.44 3.71
C ILE A 15 0.77 14.15 2.76
N HIS A 16 0.70 13.72 1.49
CA HIS A 16 -0.20 14.31 0.52
C HIS A 16 -1.65 13.90 0.77
N ASP A 17 -1.91 12.66 1.17
CA ASP A 17 -3.24 12.16 1.50
C ASP A 17 -3.89 12.96 2.65
N ASP A 18 -3.07 13.37 3.64
CA ASP A 18 -3.51 14.18 4.78
C ASP A 18 -3.82 15.65 4.44
N LEU A 19 -3.45 16.16 3.25
CA LEU A 19 -3.65 17.58 2.89
C LEU A 19 -5.12 17.98 2.88
N PRO A 20 -5.43 19.28 3.12
CA PRO A 20 -6.80 19.80 3.07
C PRO A 20 -7.52 19.58 1.74
N ALA A 21 -6.77 19.39 0.65
CA ALA A 21 -7.31 19.12 -0.67
C ALA A 21 -7.70 17.64 -0.87
N LEU A 22 -7.33 16.76 0.05
CA LEU A 22 -7.63 15.32 0.05
C LEU A 22 -8.39 14.95 1.33
N ASP A 23 -7.87 14.08 2.19
CA ASP A 23 -8.59 13.59 3.38
C ASP A 23 -8.73 14.65 4.49
N ASN A 24 -7.92 15.71 4.48
CA ASN A 24 -7.89 16.78 5.48
C ASN A 24 -7.77 16.25 6.92
N ASP A 25 -6.90 15.27 7.12
CA ASP A 25 -6.68 14.66 8.42
C ASP A 25 -5.78 15.52 9.31
N GLU A 26 -6.24 15.85 10.52
CA GLU A 26 -5.45 16.62 11.48
C GLU A 26 -4.41 15.77 12.24
N LEU A 27 -4.68 14.45 12.37
CA LEU A 27 -3.86 13.52 13.14
C LEU A 27 -3.54 12.27 12.31
N ARG A 28 -2.28 11.83 12.38
CA ARG A 28 -1.82 10.54 11.87
C ARG A 28 -0.97 9.83 12.91
N ARG A 29 -1.34 8.61 13.28
CA ARG A 29 -0.68 7.81 14.33
C ARG A 29 -0.59 8.57 15.66
N GLY A 30 -1.62 9.36 15.99
CA GLY A 30 -1.71 10.14 17.23
C GLY A 30 -0.88 11.43 17.25
N LEU A 31 -0.22 11.79 16.14
CA LEU A 31 0.56 13.03 16.01
C LEU A 31 -0.08 13.96 14.96
N PRO A 32 0.07 15.30 15.12
CA PRO A 32 -0.35 16.25 14.11
C PRO A 32 0.26 15.94 12.74
N THR A 33 -0.57 16.02 11.70
CA THR A 33 -0.13 15.83 10.31
C THR A 33 0.81 16.95 9.86
N ALA A 34 1.52 16.73 8.75
CA ALA A 34 2.55 17.65 8.28
C ALA A 34 1.97 19.05 7.99
N HIS A 35 0.79 19.13 7.33
CA HIS A 35 0.18 20.41 7.01
C HIS A 35 -0.32 21.17 8.26
N VAL A 36 -0.79 20.47 9.29
CA VAL A 36 -1.19 21.09 10.56
C VAL A 36 0.02 21.65 11.31
N LYS A 37 1.14 20.92 11.28
CA LYS A 37 2.32 21.28 12.08
C LYS A 37 3.22 22.32 11.39
N PHE A 38 3.36 22.25 10.07
CA PHE A 38 4.36 23.02 9.32
C PHE A 38 3.78 23.93 8.25
N GLY A 39 2.48 23.85 7.98
CA GLY A 39 1.79 24.55 6.90
C GLY A 39 1.60 23.67 5.66
N GLU A 40 0.56 23.99 4.89
CA GLU A 40 0.17 23.23 3.69
C GLU A 40 1.26 23.28 2.60
N ASP A 41 1.83 24.45 2.38
CA ASP A 41 2.92 24.68 1.44
C ASP A 41 4.15 23.80 1.73
N MET A 42 4.54 23.74 3.00
CA MET A 42 5.66 22.90 3.43
C MET A 42 5.34 21.41 3.34
N ALA A 43 4.11 21.00 3.59
CA ALA A 43 3.68 19.61 3.46
C ALA A 43 3.71 19.17 1.97
N ILE A 44 3.23 20.00 1.04
CA ILE A 44 3.33 19.74 -0.40
C ILE A 44 4.78 19.55 -0.82
N LEU A 45 5.65 20.51 -0.49
CA LEU A 45 7.07 20.46 -0.85
C LEU A 45 7.80 19.27 -0.20
N ALA A 46 7.45 18.89 1.02
CA ALA A 46 8.02 17.72 1.70
C ALA A 46 7.64 16.41 0.98
N GLY A 47 6.40 16.29 0.53
CA GLY A 47 5.96 15.14 -0.26
C GLY A 47 6.70 15.06 -1.60
N ASP A 48 6.79 16.16 -2.34
CA ASP A 48 7.54 16.24 -3.61
C ASP A 48 9.02 15.87 -3.42
N ALA A 49 9.63 16.42 -2.36
CA ALA A 49 11.02 16.15 -2.03
C ALA A 49 11.26 14.66 -1.72
N LEU A 50 10.38 14.04 -0.92
CA LEU A 50 10.47 12.60 -0.60
C LEU A 50 10.29 11.73 -1.83
N LEU A 51 9.32 12.04 -2.69
CA LEU A 51 9.11 11.31 -3.95
C LEU A 51 10.36 11.37 -4.83
N ASN A 52 10.92 12.56 -5.06
CA ASN A 52 12.14 12.71 -5.85
C ASN A 52 13.35 12.02 -5.19
N TYR A 53 13.51 12.18 -3.87
CA TYR A 53 14.62 11.62 -3.12
C TYR A 53 14.58 10.09 -3.06
N ALA A 54 13.38 9.49 -3.18
CA ALA A 54 13.23 8.03 -3.31
C ALA A 54 13.96 7.51 -4.56
N PHE A 55 13.80 8.16 -5.71
CA PHE A 55 14.46 7.77 -6.95
C PHE A 55 15.97 8.07 -6.91
N GLU A 56 16.38 9.22 -6.38
CA GLU A 56 17.80 9.53 -6.16
C GLU A 56 18.46 8.46 -5.29
N THR A 57 17.79 8.06 -4.20
CA THR A 57 18.29 7.04 -3.28
C THR A 57 18.37 5.67 -3.94
N ALA A 58 17.32 5.27 -4.68
CA ALA A 58 17.32 4.00 -5.41
C ALA A 58 18.42 3.95 -6.49
N ALA A 59 18.68 5.08 -7.17
CA ALA A 59 19.73 5.19 -8.18
C ALA A 59 21.15 4.96 -7.62
N LYS A 60 21.38 5.19 -6.33
CA LYS A 60 22.65 4.88 -5.64
C LYS A 60 22.97 3.37 -5.59
N ALA A 61 22.03 2.51 -5.98
CA ALA A 61 22.27 1.07 -6.09
C ALA A 61 23.04 0.67 -7.35
N PHE A 62 23.14 1.54 -8.37
CA PHE A 62 23.98 1.32 -9.53
C PHE A 62 25.45 1.51 -9.14
N ASN A 63 26.27 0.51 -9.44
CA ASN A 63 27.69 0.50 -9.04
C ASN A 63 28.65 -0.05 -10.10
N GLY A 64 28.19 -0.17 -11.36
CA GLY A 64 29.00 -0.64 -12.49
C GLY A 64 29.23 -2.16 -12.50
N THR A 65 28.39 -2.92 -11.81
CA THR A 65 28.51 -4.39 -11.77
C THR A 65 27.45 -5.08 -12.62
N SER A 66 27.57 -6.41 -12.79
CA SER A 66 26.56 -7.25 -13.46
C SER A 66 25.17 -7.20 -12.80
N ARG A 67 25.08 -6.72 -11.55
CA ARG A 67 23.83 -6.53 -10.82
C ARG A 67 23.05 -5.29 -11.26
N ASP A 68 23.61 -4.42 -12.06
CA ASP A 68 22.95 -3.21 -12.55
C ASP A 68 21.70 -3.53 -13.41
N ILE A 69 21.65 -4.71 -14.02
CA ILE A 69 20.47 -5.20 -14.73
C ILE A 69 19.30 -5.44 -13.75
N GLN A 70 19.55 -6.06 -12.60
CA GLN A 70 18.55 -6.26 -11.55
C GLN A 70 18.16 -4.92 -10.93
N THR A 71 19.13 -4.03 -10.69
CA THR A 71 18.89 -2.67 -10.21
C THR A 71 17.98 -1.89 -11.17
N ALA A 72 18.22 -1.96 -12.49
CA ALA A 72 17.36 -1.31 -13.48
C ALA A 72 15.92 -1.86 -13.47
N LYS A 73 15.76 -3.19 -13.40
CA LYS A 73 14.43 -3.81 -13.30
C LYS A 73 13.71 -3.45 -12.00
N ALA A 74 14.42 -3.40 -10.88
CA ALA A 74 13.87 -2.97 -9.59
C ALA A 74 13.44 -1.50 -9.64
N LEU A 75 14.23 -0.62 -10.28
CA LEU A 75 13.89 0.79 -10.47
C LEU A 75 12.65 0.96 -11.36
N GLN A 76 12.48 0.13 -12.41
CA GLN A 76 11.26 0.12 -13.23
C GLN A 76 10.02 -0.22 -12.39
N VAL A 77 10.10 -1.19 -11.48
CA VAL A 77 8.99 -1.54 -10.58
C VAL A 77 8.71 -0.39 -9.61
N LEU A 78 9.76 0.20 -9.01
CA LEU A 78 9.66 1.34 -8.10
C LEU A 78 9.00 2.55 -8.76
N ALA A 79 9.22 2.77 -10.06
CA ALA A 79 8.63 3.87 -10.81
C ALA A 79 7.19 3.56 -11.23
N ARG A 80 6.90 2.32 -11.63
CA ARG A 80 5.62 1.95 -12.23
C ARG A 80 4.50 1.73 -11.21
N LYS A 81 4.81 0.97 -10.14
CA LYS A 81 3.79 0.55 -9.17
C LYS A 81 3.21 1.72 -8.34
N PRO A 82 4.00 2.70 -7.90
CA PRO A 82 3.45 3.89 -7.24
C PRO A 82 2.82 4.90 -8.21
N GLY A 83 3.10 4.79 -9.52
CA GLY A 83 2.71 5.76 -10.54
C GLY A 83 1.25 5.68 -10.99
N ILE A 84 0.98 6.23 -12.17
CA ILE A 84 -0.37 6.35 -12.77
C ILE A 84 -1.03 4.99 -13.08
N TYR A 85 -0.26 3.92 -13.20
CA TYR A 85 -0.74 2.54 -13.40
C TYR A 85 -0.78 1.73 -12.09
N GLY A 86 -0.72 2.39 -10.95
CA GLY A 86 -0.75 1.80 -9.63
C GLY A 86 -1.27 2.78 -8.59
N MET A 87 -0.49 3.07 -7.55
CA MET A 87 -0.97 3.80 -6.36
C MET A 87 -1.61 5.15 -6.69
N ILE A 88 -0.96 6.01 -7.49
CA ILE A 88 -1.52 7.31 -7.88
C ILE A 88 -2.80 7.13 -8.71
N GLY A 89 -2.83 6.18 -9.64
CA GLY A 89 -4.04 5.88 -10.43
C GLY A 89 -5.19 5.38 -9.55
N GLY A 90 -4.90 4.54 -8.56
CA GLY A 90 -5.88 4.08 -7.58
C GLY A 90 -6.41 5.21 -6.71
N GLN A 91 -5.52 6.08 -6.21
CA GLN A 91 -5.88 7.27 -5.44
C GLN A 91 -6.73 8.25 -6.24
N THR A 92 -6.41 8.45 -7.53
CA THR A 92 -7.21 9.33 -8.41
C THR A 92 -8.65 8.84 -8.51
N VAL A 93 -8.85 7.54 -8.74
CA VAL A 93 -10.22 6.96 -8.81
C VAL A 93 -10.91 7.02 -7.45
N ASP A 94 -10.19 6.80 -6.34
CA ASP A 94 -10.73 6.92 -4.99
C ASP A 94 -11.31 8.31 -4.75
N VAL A 95 -10.53 9.36 -4.99
CA VAL A 95 -10.95 10.77 -4.85
C VAL A 95 -12.10 11.13 -5.83
N GLU A 96 -12.01 10.70 -7.09
CA GLU A 96 -13.05 10.99 -8.08
C GLU A 96 -14.39 10.35 -7.74
N THR A 97 -14.38 9.29 -6.93
CA THR A 97 -15.58 8.52 -6.57
C THR A 97 -16.10 8.78 -5.17
N GLU A 98 -15.49 9.69 -4.40
CA GLU A 98 -16.03 10.15 -3.12
C GLU A 98 -17.46 10.69 -3.26
N HIS A 99 -18.31 10.35 -2.31
CA HIS A 99 -19.74 10.69 -2.30
C HIS A 99 -20.54 10.22 -3.54
N LYS A 100 -20.01 9.24 -4.30
CA LYS A 100 -20.71 8.64 -5.45
C LYS A 100 -20.93 7.16 -5.23
N GLU A 101 -22.03 6.65 -5.76
CA GLU A 101 -22.22 5.20 -5.86
C GLU A 101 -21.31 4.64 -6.94
N ILE A 102 -20.56 3.59 -6.59
CA ILE A 102 -19.66 2.90 -7.50
C ILE A 102 -20.00 1.41 -7.62
N SER A 103 -19.44 0.75 -8.65
CA SER A 103 -19.50 -0.69 -8.75
C SER A 103 -18.49 -1.36 -7.81
N PHE A 104 -18.75 -2.61 -7.43
CA PHE A 104 -17.76 -3.41 -6.69
C PHE A 104 -16.46 -3.59 -7.47
N GLU A 105 -16.51 -3.62 -8.80
CA GLU A 105 -15.33 -3.68 -9.66
C GLU A 105 -14.46 -2.41 -9.53
N THR A 106 -15.09 -1.24 -9.45
CA THR A 106 -14.39 0.03 -9.20
C THR A 106 -13.72 0.04 -7.83
N LEU A 107 -14.40 -0.44 -6.79
CA LEU A 107 -13.80 -0.60 -5.45
C LEU A 107 -12.58 -1.51 -5.50
N MET A 108 -12.70 -2.66 -6.15
CA MET A 108 -11.57 -3.59 -6.30
C MET A 108 -10.42 -3.00 -7.13
N TYR A 109 -10.71 -2.13 -8.09
CA TYR A 109 -9.67 -1.37 -8.80
C TYR A 109 -8.92 -0.44 -7.82
N ILE A 110 -9.62 0.28 -6.95
CA ILE A 110 -9.03 1.14 -5.92
C ILE A 110 -8.13 0.31 -4.99
N HIS A 111 -8.64 -0.77 -4.42
CA HIS A 111 -7.87 -1.65 -3.52
C HIS A 111 -6.62 -2.23 -4.17
N ASN A 112 -6.72 -2.69 -5.42
CA ASN A 112 -5.59 -3.24 -6.16
C ASN A 112 -4.51 -2.20 -6.44
N ASN A 113 -4.91 -0.97 -6.75
CA ASN A 113 -3.96 0.05 -7.20
C ASN A 113 -3.51 0.95 -6.05
N LYS A 114 -4.43 1.54 -5.28
CA LYS A 114 -4.08 2.45 -4.17
C LYS A 114 -3.23 1.75 -3.11
N THR A 115 -3.61 0.53 -2.73
CA THR A 115 -2.98 -0.18 -1.59
C THR A 115 -2.08 -1.33 -2.03
N ALA A 116 -2.59 -2.30 -2.80
CA ALA A 116 -1.82 -3.50 -3.11
C ALA A 116 -0.59 -3.22 -3.99
N ALA A 117 -0.64 -2.24 -4.89
CA ALA A 117 0.46 -1.95 -5.80
C ALA A 117 1.78 -1.60 -5.08
N LEU A 118 1.74 -0.91 -3.95
CA LEU A 118 2.97 -0.58 -3.21
C LEU A 118 3.53 -1.80 -2.46
N ILE A 119 2.68 -2.68 -1.96
CA ILE A 119 3.08 -3.96 -1.36
C ILE A 119 3.68 -4.87 -2.44
N GLU A 120 3.07 -4.92 -3.62
CA GLU A 120 3.62 -5.60 -4.78
C GLU A 120 5.01 -5.07 -5.15
N ALA A 121 5.18 -3.74 -5.20
CA ALA A 121 6.47 -3.12 -5.48
C ALA A 121 7.53 -3.59 -4.50
N ALA A 122 7.26 -3.56 -3.20
CA ALA A 122 8.21 -3.95 -2.16
C ALA A 122 8.66 -5.41 -2.31
N MET A 123 7.71 -6.33 -2.50
CA MET A 123 8.01 -7.75 -2.63
C MET A 123 8.69 -8.10 -3.96
N MET A 124 8.23 -7.52 -5.08
CA MET A 124 8.83 -7.70 -6.41
C MET A 124 10.26 -7.19 -6.45
N ILE A 125 10.52 -6.01 -5.93
CA ILE A 125 11.86 -5.41 -5.86
C ILE A 125 12.81 -6.33 -5.08
N GLY A 126 12.38 -6.83 -3.92
CA GLY A 126 13.17 -7.78 -3.13
C GLY A 126 13.54 -9.03 -3.92
N ALA A 127 12.56 -9.65 -4.61
CA ALA A 127 12.79 -10.82 -5.44
C ALA A 127 13.72 -10.54 -6.63
N ILE A 128 13.54 -9.42 -7.32
CA ILE A 128 14.38 -9.01 -8.47
C ILE A 128 15.84 -8.82 -8.03
N LEU A 129 16.06 -8.09 -6.94
CA LEU A 129 17.40 -7.84 -6.40
C LEU A 129 18.08 -9.11 -5.88
N ALA A 130 17.31 -10.09 -5.42
CA ALA A 130 17.80 -11.43 -5.07
C ALA A 130 18.10 -12.30 -6.29
N GLY A 131 17.83 -11.84 -7.53
CA GLY A 131 18.08 -12.59 -8.76
C GLY A 131 17.02 -13.62 -9.11
N ALA A 132 15.80 -13.48 -8.59
CA ALA A 132 14.69 -14.38 -8.93
C ALA A 132 14.37 -14.34 -10.44
N SER A 133 13.94 -15.47 -11.00
CA SER A 133 13.47 -15.53 -12.38
C SER A 133 12.17 -14.73 -12.57
N LYS A 134 11.87 -14.37 -13.82
CA LYS A 134 10.64 -13.61 -14.14
C LYS A 134 9.38 -14.32 -13.64
N GLU A 135 9.34 -15.65 -13.78
CA GLU A 135 8.20 -16.47 -13.34
C GLU A 135 8.04 -16.41 -11.82
N LYS A 136 9.15 -16.49 -11.07
CA LYS A 136 9.13 -16.36 -9.59
C LYS A 136 8.69 -14.95 -9.18
N VAL A 137 9.15 -13.89 -9.85
CA VAL A 137 8.70 -12.51 -9.58
C VAL A 137 7.19 -12.37 -9.81
N LEU A 138 6.63 -12.97 -10.87
CA LEU A 138 5.18 -12.95 -11.11
C LEU A 138 4.38 -13.71 -10.03
N VAL A 139 4.93 -14.79 -9.47
CA VAL A 139 4.30 -15.49 -8.34
C VAL A 139 4.33 -14.60 -7.08
N ILE A 140 5.46 -13.94 -6.81
CA ILE A 140 5.60 -12.98 -5.70
C ILE A 140 4.63 -11.82 -5.86
N GLU A 141 4.45 -11.27 -7.06
CA GLU A 141 3.46 -10.23 -7.36
C GLU A 141 2.04 -10.69 -6.98
N LYS A 142 1.64 -11.91 -7.39
CA LYS A 142 0.33 -12.47 -7.04
C LYS A 142 0.15 -12.67 -5.53
N ILE A 143 1.19 -13.09 -4.81
CA ILE A 143 1.16 -13.21 -3.34
C ILE A 143 0.94 -11.83 -2.73
N ALA A 144 1.74 -10.85 -3.15
CA ALA A 144 1.70 -9.48 -2.64
C ALA A 144 0.34 -8.81 -2.91
N ASN A 145 -0.24 -9.02 -4.09
CA ASN A 145 -1.57 -8.54 -4.44
C ASN A 145 -2.63 -9.06 -3.46
N LYS A 146 -2.66 -10.38 -3.23
CA LYS A 146 -3.64 -10.99 -2.31
C LYS A 146 -3.46 -10.47 -0.89
N VAL A 147 -2.23 -10.29 -0.44
CA VAL A 147 -1.93 -9.70 0.87
C VAL A 147 -2.41 -8.26 0.93
N GLY A 148 -2.17 -7.47 -0.11
CA GLY A 148 -2.59 -6.07 -0.18
C GLY A 148 -4.11 -5.90 -0.15
N ILE A 149 -4.84 -6.75 -0.88
CA ILE A 149 -6.31 -6.76 -0.84
C ILE A 149 -6.80 -7.16 0.56
N ALA A 150 -6.28 -8.24 1.14
CA ALA A 150 -6.67 -8.66 2.49
C ALA A 150 -6.36 -7.57 3.53
N PHE A 151 -5.22 -6.89 3.39
CA PHE A 151 -4.83 -5.78 4.23
C PHE A 151 -5.83 -4.61 4.16
N GLN A 152 -6.27 -4.23 2.95
CA GLN A 152 -7.25 -3.16 2.78
C GLN A 152 -8.63 -3.54 3.31
N ILE A 153 -9.08 -4.79 3.07
CA ILE A 153 -10.34 -5.28 3.64
C ILE A 153 -10.31 -5.24 5.17
N GLU A 154 -9.18 -5.60 5.80
CA GLU A 154 -9.01 -5.52 7.25
C GLU A 154 -8.99 -4.05 7.73
N ASP A 155 -8.42 -3.13 6.96
CA ASP A 155 -8.46 -1.69 7.25
C ASP A 155 -9.90 -1.18 7.27
N ASP A 156 -10.69 -1.50 6.25
CA ASP A 156 -12.11 -1.17 6.15
C ASP A 156 -12.95 -1.76 7.32
N ILE A 157 -12.60 -2.97 7.78
CA ILE A 157 -13.24 -3.58 8.95
C ILE A 157 -12.86 -2.84 10.22
N LEU A 158 -11.57 -2.51 10.39
CA LEU A 158 -11.07 -1.82 11.57
C LEU A 158 -11.66 -0.41 11.70
N ASP A 159 -11.87 0.31 10.61
CA ASP A 159 -12.52 1.63 10.63
C ASP A 159 -13.94 1.58 11.23
N VAL A 160 -14.64 0.45 11.09
CA VAL A 160 -16.00 0.25 11.61
C VAL A 160 -16.02 -0.31 13.04
N VAL A 161 -15.07 -1.19 13.42
CA VAL A 161 -15.18 -1.97 14.67
C VAL A 161 -14.20 -1.55 15.76
N SER A 162 -13.16 -0.76 15.45
CA SER A 162 -12.13 -0.33 16.41
C SER A 162 -12.55 0.92 17.18
N THR A 163 -11.75 1.31 18.15
CA THR A 163 -11.88 2.59 18.86
C THR A 163 -10.87 3.61 18.33
N SER A 164 -11.16 4.91 18.50
CA SER A 164 -10.23 5.98 18.09
C SER A 164 -8.87 5.88 18.80
N GLU A 165 -8.83 5.36 20.04
CA GLU A 165 -7.60 5.13 20.79
C GLU A 165 -6.75 4.00 20.17
N GLU A 166 -7.40 2.94 19.64
CA GLU A 166 -6.72 1.82 18.99
C GLU A 166 -6.19 2.20 17.62
N LEU A 167 -6.94 2.98 16.82
CA LEU A 167 -6.54 3.36 15.46
C LEU A 167 -5.57 4.55 15.40
N GLY A 168 -5.55 5.41 16.45
CA GLY A 168 -4.77 6.66 16.44
C GLY A 168 -5.29 7.71 15.45
N LYS A 169 -6.51 7.51 14.91
CA LYS A 169 -7.31 8.43 14.07
C LYS A 169 -8.79 8.32 14.47
N PRO A 170 -9.65 9.28 14.10
CA PRO A 170 -11.10 9.17 14.32
C PRO A 170 -11.65 7.90 13.65
N ILE A 171 -12.58 7.21 14.31
CA ILE A 171 -13.36 6.10 13.72
C ILE A 171 -14.42 6.64 12.77
N GLY A 172 -14.83 5.81 11.79
CA GLY A 172 -15.82 6.22 10.78
C GLY A 172 -15.30 7.33 9.87
N SER A 173 -13.98 7.43 9.70
CA SER A 173 -13.34 8.40 8.80
C SER A 173 -13.79 8.17 7.36
N ASP A 174 -13.91 6.91 6.94
CA ASP A 174 -14.36 6.54 5.60
C ASP A 174 -15.80 6.94 5.36
N GLU A 175 -16.70 6.72 6.33
CA GLU A 175 -18.12 7.14 6.23
C GLU A 175 -18.23 8.68 6.19
N LYS A 176 -17.46 9.39 7.03
CA LYS A 176 -17.44 10.85 7.07
C LYS A 176 -16.95 11.45 5.74
N ASN A 177 -15.97 10.81 5.11
CA ASN A 177 -15.42 11.24 3.83
C ASN A 177 -16.23 10.69 2.64
N GLY A 178 -17.34 9.98 2.88
CA GLY A 178 -18.18 9.42 1.83
C GLY A 178 -17.47 8.37 0.96
N LYS A 179 -16.49 7.68 1.55
CA LYS A 179 -15.73 6.63 0.87
C LYS A 179 -16.53 5.34 0.75
N ASN A 180 -16.33 4.66 -0.36
CA ASN A 180 -16.89 3.34 -0.58
C ASN A 180 -15.95 2.29 0.01
N THR A 181 -16.44 1.46 0.94
CA THR A 181 -15.64 0.43 1.62
C THR A 181 -16.11 -0.98 1.27
N TYR A 182 -15.23 -1.97 1.45
CA TYR A 182 -15.57 -3.38 1.26
C TYR A 182 -16.74 -3.80 2.18
N VAL A 183 -16.76 -3.25 3.40
CA VAL A 183 -17.79 -3.54 4.40
C VAL A 183 -19.16 -3.01 3.95
N LEU A 184 -19.24 -1.85 3.28
CA LEU A 184 -20.49 -1.35 2.71
C LEU A 184 -21.06 -2.27 1.64
N PHE A 185 -20.21 -2.86 0.78
CA PHE A 185 -20.66 -3.76 -0.29
C PHE A 185 -21.03 -5.17 0.19
N LYS A 186 -20.29 -5.71 1.15
CA LYS A 186 -20.37 -7.15 1.51
C LYS A 186 -20.85 -7.41 2.94
N GLY A 187 -20.85 -6.38 3.80
CA GLY A 187 -21.04 -6.52 5.23
C GLY A 187 -19.84 -7.13 5.95
N ILE A 188 -19.69 -6.83 7.23
CA ILE A 188 -18.53 -7.21 8.06
C ILE A 188 -18.26 -8.72 8.04
N LYS A 189 -19.30 -9.55 8.10
CA LYS A 189 -19.15 -11.02 8.14
C LYS A 189 -18.49 -11.55 6.86
N GLN A 190 -18.95 -11.07 5.70
CA GLN A 190 -18.39 -11.50 4.41
C GLN A 190 -17.00 -10.91 4.20
N ALA A 191 -16.79 -9.64 4.58
CA ALA A 191 -15.48 -8.99 4.50
C ALA A 191 -14.41 -9.81 5.27
N ARG A 192 -14.70 -10.25 6.49
CA ARG A 192 -13.80 -11.12 7.26
C ARG A 192 -13.51 -12.45 6.56
N ALA A 193 -14.55 -13.11 6.04
CA ALA A 193 -14.38 -14.37 5.32
C ALA A 193 -13.51 -14.19 4.05
N ASP A 194 -13.71 -13.09 3.32
CA ASP A 194 -12.96 -12.79 2.12
C ASP A 194 -11.50 -12.43 2.43
N ALA A 195 -11.22 -11.64 3.48
CA ALA A 195 -9.86 -11.36 3.95
C ALA A 195 -9.11 -12.65 4.35
N GLU A 196 -9.77 -13.56 5.08
CA GLU A 196 -9.21 -14.88 5.41
C GLU A 196 -8.93 -15.71 4.16
N GLN A 197 -9.82 -15.67 3.16
CA GLN A 197 -9.65 -16.40 1.91
C GLN A 197 -8.46 -15.87 1.08
N TYR A 198 -8.36 -14.55 0.91
CA TYR A 198 -7.20 -13.93 0.23
C TYR A 198 -5.89 -14.29 0.91
N THR A 199 -5.87 -14.27 2.26
CA THR A 199 -4.72 -14.70 3.06
C THR A 199 -4.34 -16.14 2.80
N LYS A 200 -5.31 -17.04 2.86
CA LYS A 200 -5.09 -18.47 2.62
C LYS A 200 -4.53 -18.72 1.22
N GLU A 201 -5.06 -18.03 0.22
CA GLU A 201 -4.56 -18.14 -1.15
C GLU A 201 -3.13 -17.59 -1.29
N ALA A 202 -2.80 -16.46 -0.63
CA ALA A 202 -1.45 -15.93 -0.60
C ALA A 202 -0.46 -16.93 0.02
N LEU A 203 -0.82 -17.52 1.16
CA LEU A 203 0.01 -18.53 1.84
C LEU A 203 0.16 -19.81 1.02
N GLN A 204 -0.90 -20.28 0.36
CA GLN A 204 -0.81 -21.44 -0.54
C GLN A 204 0.15 -21.21 -1.71
N LEU A 205 0.21 -20.00 -2.25
CA LEU A 205 1.19 -19.63 -3.27
C LEU A 205 2.59 -19.52 -2.67
N PHE A 206 2.70 -18.92 -1.48
CA PHE A 206 3.97 -18.78 -0.78
C PHE A 206 4.59 -20.13 -0.42
N ASP A 207 3.81 -21.04 0.13
CA ASP A 207 4.25 -22.38 0.55
C ASP A 207 4.71 -23.27 -0.63
N LYS A 208 4.35 -22.89 -1.88
CA LYS A 208 4.85 -23.53 -3.11
C LYS A 208 6.19 -22.98 -3.62
N LEU A 209 6.68 -21.88 -3.04
CA LEU A 209 7.99 -21.35 -3.39
C LEU A 209 9.10 -22.30 -2.90
N GLU A 210 10.13 -22.46 -3.72
CA GLU A 210 11.27 -23.32 -3.45
C GLU A 210 12.04 -22.89 -2.18
N TYR A 211 12.09 -21.59 -1.92
CA TYR A 211 12.77 -21.01 -0.75
C TYR A 211 11.76 -20.57 0.29
N GLN A 212 11.80 -21.24 1.43
CA GLN A 212 10.94 -20.91 2.57
C GLN A 212 11.59 -19.81 3.42
N ASN A 213 10.84 -18.77 3.72
CA ASN A 213 11.25 -17.72 4.66
C ASN A 213 10.22 -17.62 5.79
N THR A 214 10.54 -18.18 6.94
CA THR A 214 9.64 -18.23 8.09
C THR A 214 9.25 -16.82 8.56
N PHE A 215 10.21 -15.89 8.62
CA PHE A 215 9.93 -14.50 9.00
C PHE A 215 8.92 -13.84 8.06
N LEU A 216 9.11 -13.96 6.74
CA LEU A 216 8.19 -13.38 5.77
C LEU A 216 6.80 -14.02 5.87
N ARG A 217 6.73 -15.34 6.05
CA ARG A 217 5.46 -16.05 6.24
C ARG A 217 4.71 -15.55 7.48
N GLU A 218 5.39 -15.40 8.60
CA GLU A 218 4.81 -14.86 9.84
C GLU A 218 4.40 -13.39 9.68
N LEU A 219 5.19 -12.58 8.95
CA LEU A 219 4.85 -11.19 8.64
C LEU A 219 3.56 -11.10 7.81
N LEU A 220 3.39 -11.94 6.78
CA LEU A 220 2.17 -11.99 5.98
C LEU A 220 0.95 -12.31 6.83
N LEU A 221 1.08 -13.27 7.77
CA LEU A 221 0.02 -13.60 8.73
C LEU A 221 -0.28 -12.46 9.70
N TYR A 222 0.76 -11.76 10.17
CA TYR A 222 0.62 -10.64 11.10
C TYR A 222 -0.13 -9.47 10.46
N LEU A 223 0.19 -9.11 9.21
CA LEU A 223 -0.43 -7.99 8.49
C LEU A 223 -1.96 -8.12 8.39
N ILE A 224 -2.47 -9.34 8.39
CA ILE A 224 -3.90 -9.64 8.22
C ILE A 224 -4.61 -9.85 9.57
N ARG A 225 -3.86 -10.18 10.63
CA ARG A 225 -4.41 -10.37 11.98
C ARG A 225 -4.19 -9.18 12.89
N ARG A 226 -3.71 -8.07 12.34
CA ARG A 226 -3.46 -6.87 13.13
C ARG A 226 -4.73 -6.34 13.79
N ARG A 227 -4.56 -5.72 14.95
CA ARG A 227 -5.62 -5.01 15.68
C ARG A 227 -5.45 -3.50 15.63
N LYS A 228 -4.38 -3.04 14.97
CA LYS A 228 -3.99 -1.63 14.82
C LYS A 228 -3.44 -1.38 13.43
#